data_7bd2b57a3bf27e0659c20699922c919e
#
_entry.id   7bd2b57a3bf27e0659c20699922c919e
#
_cell.length_a   1.000
_cell.length_b   1.000
_cell.length_c   1.000
_cell.angle_alpha   90.00
_cell.angle_beta   90.00
_cell.angle_gamma   90.00
#
_symmetry.space_group_name_H-M   'P 1'
#
loop_
_entity.id
_entity.type
_entity.pdbx_description
1 polymer ?
#
loop_
_entity_poly.entity_id
_entity_poly.type
_entity_poly.pdbx_seq_one_letter_code
_entity_poly.pdbx_strand_id
1 'polypeptide(L)'
;MQALYKWVGFDPKKYNLRTELLAGLTTFLTMSYILAVNPDILSTTGMDKGAVFTATALSSAIGTLLIAFLAKLPFAQAPSMGINAFFAFTLVLSMGYSWQAALAAVFVEGIIFIILTIFNIREQIVRCIPKNLRFAISAGIGFFIAFIGLKNAGVIVANEATFVTLGAFTPVSTLAVIGIILSGVLITLRVRGALFYSIVACTIIGIPLGVTQIPDGFTPVSMPKSLAPTFLQFDFKALLNMDMALTIFALVFMDIFNTVGTLIGAAAKTEMMDEKGNVKNIKEAMLADAVATSVGAVCGTSTVTTFVESGAGIAEGGRTGMTAFSTSVLFIIALFLAPLFLLIPSAATTGALVLVGVLMLSSIQEVDLTDMSEALPSFITVLTMVLTYNIAEGMALGLISYTLVKLFSGQWRQVNLTLYIVSALLLLRYILM
;
A
#
# COMPACT_ATOMS: atom_id res chain seq x y z
N MET A 1 -20.97 -12.48 -23.47
CA MET A 1 -20.27 -13.35 -22.51
C MET A 1 -19.01 -14.01 -23.09
N GLN A 2 -19.07 -14.69 -24.24
CA GLN A 2 -17.87 -15.35 -24.82
C GLN A 2 -16.70 -14.40 -25.09
N ALA A 3 -16.96 -13.17 -25.56
CA ALA A 3 -15.90 -12.16 -25.75
C ALA A 3 -15.22 -11.77 -24.42
N LEU A 4 -16.01 -11.55 -23.36
CA LEU A 4 -15.50 -11.24 -22.04
C LEU A 4 -14.63 -12.38 -21.50
N TYR A 5 -15.06 -13.63 -21.62
CA TYR A 5 -14.31 -14.81 -21.18
C TYR A 5 -12.92 -14.88 -21.82
N LYS A 6 -12.85 -14.61 -23.14
CA LYS A 6 -11.56 -14.56 -23.86
C LYS A 6 -10.65 -13.42 -23.32
N TRP A 7 -11.22 -12.27 -23.04
CA TRP A 7 -10.46 -11.10 -22.59
C TRP A 7 -9.87 -11.31 -21.18
N VAL A 8 -10.64 -11.91 -20.27
CA VAL A 8 -10.20 -12.17 -18.90
C VAL A 8 -9.51 -13.54 -18.73
N GLY A 9 -9.29 -14.30 -19.82
CA GLY A 9 -8.63 -15.61 -19.77
C GLY A 9 -9.45 -16.69 -19.04
N PHE A 10 -10.78 -16.56 -18.98
CA PHE A 10 -11.67 -17.51 -18.35
C PHE A 10 -12.09 -18.60 -19.34
N ASP A 11 -11.80 -19.85 -19.02
CA ASP A 11 -12.25 -21.03 -19.76
C ASP A 11 -13.35 -21.77 -18.95
N PRO A 12 -14.63 -21.76 -19.40
CA PRO A 12 -15.71 -22.41 -18.66
C PRO A 12 -15.60 -23.96 -18.61
N LYS A 13 -14.70 -24.55 -19.40
CA LYS A 13 -14.39 -26.00 -19.31
C LYS A 13 -13.42 -26.32 -18.18
N LYS A 14 -12.58 -25.35 -17.80
CA LYS A 14 -11.53 -25.52 -16.79
C LYS A 14 -11.90 -24.89 -15.45
N TYR A 15 -12.61 -23.77 -15.47
CA TYR A 15 -12.90 -22.97 -14.28
C TYR A 15 -14.41 -22.79 -14.06
N ASN A 16 -14.83 -22.70 -12.82
CA ASN A 16 -16.21 -22.46 -12.43
C ASN A 16 -16.49 -20.96 -12.26
N LEU A 17 -17.44 -20.41 -13.01
CA LEU A 17 -17.79 -18.99 -12.96
C LEU A 17 -18.21 -18.54 -11.55
N ARG A 18 -19.00 -19.36 -10.84
CA ARG A 18 -19.44 -19.04 -9.48
C ARG A 18 -18.27 -18.92 -8.53
N THR A 19 -17.29 -19.80 -8.64
CA THR A 19 -16.05 -19.75 -7.82
C THR A 19 -15.27 -18.47 -8.10
N GLU A 20 -15.08 -18.09 -9.37
CA GLU A 20 -14.39 -16.87 -9.75
C GLU A 20 -15.10 -15.60 -9.21
N LEU A 21 -16.43 -15.55 -9.32
CA LEU A 21 -17.20 -14.42 -8.81
C LEU A 21 -17.16 -14.32 -7.27
N LEU A 22 -17.26 -15.46 -6.57
CA LEU A 22 -17.13 -15.49 -5.11
C LEU A 22 -15.72 -15.13 -4.65
N ALA A 23 -14.69 -15.59 -5.38
CA ALA A 23 -13.31 -15.20 -5.14
C ALA A 23 -13.11 -13.69 -5.28
N GLY A 24 -13.72 -13.07 -6.31
CA GLY A 24 -13.70 -11.62 -6.49
C GLY A 24 -14.42 -10.87 -5.36
N LEU A 25 -15.56 -11.37 -4.90
CA LEU A 25 -16.26 -10.81 -3.73
C LEU A 25 -15.38 -10.92 -2.46
N THR A 26 -14.73 -12.07 -2.24
CA THR A 26 -13.82 -12.27 -1.09
C THR A 26 -12.65 -11.30 -1.16
N THR A 27 -12.02 -11.14 -2.33
CA THR A 27 -10.96 -10.15 -2.54
C THR A 27 -11.45 -8.74 -2.22
N PHE A 28 -12.61 -8.33 -2.76
CA PHE A 28 -13.18 -7.01 -2.48
C PHE A 28 -13.42 -6.80 -0.98
N LEU A 29 -14.07 -7.75 -0.29
CA LEU A 29 -14.35 -7.62 1.14
C LEU A 29 -13.09 -7.52 1.98
N THR A 30 -12.02 -8.25 1.61
CA THR A 30 -10.76 -8.21 2.36
C THR A 30 -9.99 -6.91 2.16
N MET A 31 -10.14 -6.23 1.01
CA MET A 31 -9.42 -5.00 0.70
C MET A 31 -10.28 -3.72 0.73
N SER A 32 -11.60 -3.84 0.90
CA SER A 32 -12.53 -2.69 0.86
C SER A 32 -12.29 -1.66 1.96
N TYR A 33 -11.55 -2.00 3.02
CA TYR A 33 -11.12 -1.06 4.05
C TYR A 33 -10.33 0.12 3.48
N ILE A 34 -9.68 -0.05 2.31
CA ILE A 34 -8.92 1.02 1.65
C ILE A 34 -9.83 2.22 1.27
N LEU A 35 -11.11 1.95 0.99
CA LEU A 35 -12.10 2.97 0.68
C LEU A 35 -12.40 3.92 1.85
N ALA A 36 -12.14 3.48 3.08
CA ALA A 36 -12.21 4.34 4.27
C ALA A 36 -10.84 4.90 4.63
N VAL A 37 -9.81 4.05 4.66
CA VAL A 37 -8.49 4.40 5.19
C VAL A 37 -7.72 5.34 4.27
N ASN A 38 -7.77 5.17 2.95
CA ASN A 38 -7.04 6.05 2.04
C ASN A 38 -7.57 7.49 2.06
N PRO A 39 -8.89 7.75 1.98
CA PRO A 39 -9.43 9.10 2.17
C PRO A 39 -9.09 9.70 3.53
N ASP A 40 -9.08 8.91 4.60
CA ASP A 40 -8.69 9.38 5.93
C ASP A 40 -7.23 9.85 5.98
N ILE A 41 -6.31 9.06 5.43
CA ILE A 41 -4.89 9.40 5.40
C ILE A 41 -4.63 10.62 4.52
N LEU A 42 -5.11 10.61 3.27
CA LEU A 42 -4.81 11.69 2.33
C LEU A 42 -5.51 13.01 2.69
N SER A 43 -6.68 12.97 3.32
CA SER A 43 -7.35 14.19 3.78
C SER A 43 -6.57 14.96 4.86
N THR A 44 -5.65 14.31 5.58
CA THR A 44 -4.75 14.99 6.54
C THR A 44 -3.81 15.99 5.86
N THR A 45 -3.63 15.88 4.55
CA THR A 45 -2.82 16.79 3.72
C THR A 45 -3.60 18.02 3.21
N GLY A 46 -4.90 18.13 3.52
CA GLY A 46 -5.80 19.14 3.01
C GLY A 46 -6.54 18.77 1.72
N MET A 47 -6.40 17.53 1.23
CA MET A 47 -7.20 17.01 0.10
C MET A 47 -8.66 16.81 0.50
N ASP A 48 -9.60 17.06 -0.42
CA ASP A 48 -11.02 16.79 -0.19
C ASP A 48 -11.28 15.29 -0.01
N LYS A 49 -11.79 14.90 1.14
CA LYS A 49 -12.01 13.51 1.52
C LYS A 49 -12.96 12.77 0.58
N GLY A 50 -14.00 13.46 0.09
CA GLY A 50 -14.99 12.89 -0.84
C GLY A 50 -14.39 12.65 -2.24
N ALA A 51 -13.59 13.61 -2.74
CA ALA A 51 -12.88 13.47 -4.01
C ALA A 51 -11.85 12.34 -3.94
N VAL A 52 -11.07 12.25 -2.84
CA VAL A 52 -10.12 11.16 -2.62
C VAL A 52 -10.83 9.80 -2.54
N PHE A 53 -12.01 9.72 -1.92
CA PHE A 53 -12.82 8.48 -1.93
C PHE A 53 -13.15 8.04 -3.36
N THR A 54 -13.66 8.97 -4.18
CA THR A 54 -14.00 8.69 -5.58
C THR A 54 -12.75 8.31 -6.38
N ALA A 55 -11.63 9.03 -6.19
CA ALA A 55 -10.34 8.72 -6.81
C ALA A 55 -9.85 7.32 -6.41
N THR A 56 -9.97 6.94 -5.13
CA THR A 56 -9.61 5.62 -4.61
C THR A 56 -10.43 4.51 -5.26
N ALA A 57 -11.75 4.63 -5.26
CA ALA A 57 -12.62 3.60 -5.82
C ALA A 57 -12.46 3.48 -7.34
N LEU A 58 -12.35 4.61 -8.05
CA LEU A 58 -12.20 4.63 -9.49
C LEU A 58 -10.84 4.09 -9.95
N SER A 59 -9.75 4.52 -9.32
CA SER A 59 -8.39 4.02 -9.64
C SER A 59 -8.25 2.54 -9.32
N SER A 60 -8.83 2.08 -8.20
CA SER A 60 -8.87 0.65 -7.84
C SER A 60 -9.67 -0.15 -8.88
N ALA A 61 -10.82 0.35 -9.32
CA ALA A 61 -11.62 -0.30 -10.36
C ALA A 61 -10.84 -0.39 -11.68
N ILE A 62 -10.24 0.72 -12.15
CA ILE A 62 -9.50 0.77 -13.41
C ILE A 62 -8.24 -0.11 -13.32
N GLY A 63 -7.44 0.01 -12.27
CA GLY A 63 -6.23 -0.80 -12.09
C GLY A 63 -6.53 -2.29 -12.05
N THR A 64 -7.58 -2.68 -11.32
CA THR A 64 -8.04 -4.08 -11.25
C THR A 64 -8.57 -4.57 -12.60
N LEU A 65 -9.27 -3.73 -13.38
CA LEU A 65 -9.68 -4.05 -14.76
C LEU A 65 -8.46 -4.25 -15.69
N LEU A 66 -7.44 -3.41 -15.55
CA LEU A 66 -6.21 -3.57 -16.33
C LEU A 66 -5.52 -4.92 -16.02
N ILE A 67 -5.45 -5.33 -14.75
CA ILE A 67 -4.98 -6.67 -14.37
C ILE A 67 -5.85 -7.76 -15.01
N ALA A 68 -7.20 -7.61 -14.95
CA ALA A 68 -8.14 -8.59 -15.51
C ALA A 68 -7.92 -8.81 -17.01
N PHE A 69 -7.68 -7.75 -17.77
CA PHE A 69 -7.60 -7.80 -19.22
C PHE A 69 -6.20 -8.03 -19.76
N LEU A 70 -5.18 -7.35 -19.20
CA LEU A 70 -3.81 -7.46 -19.68
C LEU A 70 -3.13 -8.71 -19.14
N ALA A 71 -3.11 -8.87 -17.82
CA ALA A 71 -2.44 -9.99 -17.17
C ALA A 71 -3.30 -11.26 -17.10
N LYS A 72 -4.62 -11.12 -17.09
CA LYS A 72 -5.59 -12.22 -16.94
C LYS A 72 -5.39 -13.00 -15.64
N LEU A 73 -5.00 -12.30 -14.60
CA LEU A 73 -4.69 -12.83 -13.29
C LEU A 73 -5.75 -12.41 -12.25
N PRO A 74 -5.94 -13.19 -11.17
CA PRO A 74 -6.94 -12.94 -10.13
C PRO A 74 -6.47 -11.93 -9.07
N PHE A 75 -5.72 -10.91 -9.47
CA PHE A 75 -5.21 -9.88 -8.56
C PHE A 75 -6.02 -8.61 -8.66
N ALA A 76 -6.19 -7.92 -7.54
CA ALA A 76 -6.79 -6.60 -7.46
C ALA A 76 -5.76 -5.55 -7.08
N GLN A 77 -6.03 -4.31 -7.49
CA GLN A 77 -5.18 -3.16 -7.25
C GLN A 77 -5.95 -2.07 -6.51
N ALA A 78 -5.25 -1.34 -5.65
CA ALA A 78 -5.75 -0.17 -4.95
C ALA A 78 -4.59 0.71 -4.48
N PRO A 79 -4.86 1.96 -4.01
CA PRO A 79 -3.83 2.81 -3.41
C PRO A 79 -3.10 2.12 -2.25
N SER A 80 -1.77 2.05 -2.33
CA SER A 80 -0.92 1.30 -1.41
C SER A 80 -0.83 1.96 -0.04
N MET A 81 -1.11 1.21 1.03
CA MET A 81 -1.09 1.73 2.40
C MET A 81 0.25 2.32 2.82
N GLY A 82 1.36 1.66 2.51
CA GLY A 82 2.70 2.15 2.83
C GLY A 82 3.04 3.43 2.09
N ILE A 83 2.72 3.47 0.80
CA ILE A 83 2.99 4.64 -0.05
C ILE A 83 2.03 5.78 0.26
N ASN A 84 0.77 5.51 0.64
CA ASN A 84 -0.16 6.53 1.14
C ASN A 84 0.38 7.24 2.37
N ALA A 85 0.92 6.46 3.31
CA ALA A 85 1.54 6.99 4.50
C ALA A 85 2.78 7.83 4.16
N PHE A 86 3.62 7.37 3.25
CA PHE A 86 4.76 8.13 2.74
C PHE A 86 4.33 9.43 2.07
N PHE A 87 3.33 9.38 1.20
CA PHE A 87 2.74 10.55 0.55
C PHE A 87 2.28 11.60 1.59
N ALA A 88 1.41 11.18 2.52
CA ALA A 88 0.79 12.12 3.44
C ALA A 88 1.76 12.60 4.52
N PHE A 89 2.41 11.67 5.22
CA PHE A 89 3.17 12.00 6.43
C PHE A 89 4.60 12.39 6.13
N THR A 90 5.24 11.78 5.13
CA THR A 90 6.62 12.13 4.78
C THR A 90 6.65 13.31 3.82
N LEU A 91 6.07 13.21 2.62
CA LEU A 91 6.19 14.25 1.60
C LEU A 91 5.46 15.54 1.99
N VAL A 92 4.20 15.43 2.41
CA VAL A 92 3.40 16.63 2.65
C VAL A 92 3.64 17.17 4.06
N LEU A 93 3.43 16.37 5.11
CA LEU A 93 3.44 16.89 6.47
C LEU A 93 4.85 17.08 7.05
N SER A 94 5.82 16.22 6.71
CA SER A 94 7.18 16.31 7.25
C SER A 94 8.09 17.17 6.38
N MET A 95 8.12 16.93 5.06
CA MET A 95 8.98 17.67 4.13
C MET A 95 8.35 19.00 3.67
N GLY A 96 7.07 19.27 3.96
CA GLY A 96 6.38 20.53 3.68
C GLY A 96 6.00 20.74 2.21
N TYR A 97 6.02 19.71 1.37
CA TYR A 97 5.53 19.82 0.00
C TYR A 97 4.01 19.94 -0.06
N SER A 98 3.51 20.62 -1.08
CA SER A 98 2.08 20.60 -1.38
C SER A 98 1.63 19.20 -1.79
N TRP A 99 0.37 18.83 -1.51
CA TRP A 99 -0.17 17.56 -1.99
C TRP A 99 -0.23 17.49 -3.52
N GLN A 100 -0.30 18.63 -4.22
CA GLN A 100 -0.20 18.74 -5.66
C GLN A 100 1.20 18.33 -6.17
N ALA A 101 2.24 18.72 -5.46
CA ALA A 101 3.62 18.30 -5.75
C ALA A 101 3.79 16.80 -5.52
N ALA A 102 3.21 16.27 -4.45
CA ALA A 102 3.23 14.85 -4.15
C ALA A 102 2.46 14.04 -5.22
N LEU A 103 1.31 14.51 -5.72
CA LEU A 103 0.59 13.88 -6.85
C LEU A 103 1.42 13.93 -8.14
N ALA A 104 2.11 15.04 -8.41
CA ALA A 104 3.01 15.14 -9.57
C ALA A 104 4.16 14.15 -9.46
N ALA A 105 4.72 13.93 -8.26
CA ALA A 105 5.75 12.92 -8.03
C ALA A 105 5.23 11.50 -8.29
N VAL A 106 4.04 11.15 -7.82
CA VAL A 106 3.38 9.85 -8.09
C VAL A 106 3.09 9.69 -9.59
N PHE A 107 2.67 10.73 -10.28
CA PHE A 107 2.46 10.67 -11.72
C PHE A 107 3.76 10.37 -12.47
N VAL A 108 4.85 11.08 -12.13
CA VAL A 108 6.18 10.85 -12.71
C VAL A 108 6.72 9.46 -12.37
N GLU A 109 6.51 9.01 -11.13
CA GLU A 109 6.79 7.63 -10.70
C GLU A 109 6.13 6.61 -11.64
N GLY A 110 4.81 6.73 -11.87
CA GLY A 110 4.07 5.85 -12.76
C GLY A 110 4.61 5.84 -14.19
N ILE A 111 4.97 7.01 -14.74
CA ILE A 111 5.58 7.11 -16.08
C ILE A 111 6.96 6.43 -16.11
N ILE A 112 7.81 6.67 -15.13
CA ILE A 112 9.10 5.98 -15.01
C ILE A 112 8.89 4.47 -14.93
N PHE A 113 7.91 4.01 -14.14
CA PHE A 113 7.62 2.60 -14.00
C PHE A 113 7.12 1.97 -15.30
N ILE A 114 6.28 2.67 -16.09
CA ILE A 114 5.88 2.23 -17.44
C ILE A 114 7.13 2.03 -18.33
N ILE A 115 8.02 3.03 -18.36
CA ILE A 115 9.27 2.98 -19.15
C ILE A 115 10.13 1.78 -18.71
N LEU A 116 10.40 1.63 -17.42
CA LEU A 116 11.19 0.53 -16.87
C LEU A 116 10.59 -0.85 -17.19
N THR A 117 9.25 -0.95 -17.21
CA THR A 117 8.55 -2.20 -17.54
C THR A 117 8.64 -2.54 -19.02
N ILE A 118 8.51 -1.56 -19.91
CA ILE A 118 8.63 -1.75 -21.37
C ILE A 118 10.03 -2.23 -21.73
N PHE A 119 11.08 -1.63 -21.16
CA PHE A 119 12.48 -1.95 -21.44
C PHE A 119 13.03 -3.15 -20.64
N ASN A 120 12.21 -3.81 -19.80
CA ASN A 120 12.63 -4.94 -18.95
C ASN A 120 13.83 -4.62 -18.01
N ILE A 121 14.06 -3.36 -17.69
CA ILE A 121 15.17 -2.91 -16.80
C ILE A 121 14.88 -3.28 -15.34
N ARG A 122 13.64 -3.48 -15.03
CA ARG A 122 13.07 -3.74 -13.71
C ARG A 122 13.75 -4.87 -12.95
N GLU A 123 14.02 -6.03 -13.60
CA GLU A 123 14.71 -7.16 -12.94
C GLU A 123 16.09 -6.77 -12.43
N GLN A 124 16.77 -5.87 -13.13
CA GLN A 124 18.07 -5.37 -12.72
C GLN A 124 17.95 -4.49 -11.48
N ILE A 125 16.92 -3.64 -11.41
CA ILE A 125 16.66 -2.77 -10.25
C ILE A 125 16.32 -3.61 -9.01
N VAL A 126 15.44 -4.61 -9.14
CA VAL A 126 15.10 -5.52 -8.03
C VAL A 126 16.34 -6.23 -7.48
N ARG A 127 17.29 -6.59 -8.33
CA ARG A 127 18.55 -7.23 -7.93
C ARG A 127 19.55 -6.27 -7.26
N CYS A 128 19.37 -4.95 -7.40
CA CYS A 128 20.30 -3.97 -6.82
C CYS A 128 20.22 -3.89 -5.30
N ILE A 129 19.04 -4.08 -4.69
CA ILE A 129 18.91 -4.09 -3.22
C ILE A 129 19.07 -5.50 -2.67
N PRO A 130 19.88 -5.66 -1.63
CA PRO A 130 20.06 -6.92 -0.93
C PRO A 130 18.74 -7.51 -0.43
N LYS A 131 18.61 -8.84 -0.50
CA LYS A 131 17.38 -9.56 -0.14
C LYS A 131 16.91 -9.21 1.27
N ASN A 132 17.81 -9.25 2.25
CA ASN A 132 17.50 -8.96 3.65
C ASN A 132 16.98 -7.53 3.84
N LEU A 133 17.59 -6.56 3.17
CA LEU A 133 17.20 -5.16 3.29
C LEU A 133 15.78 -4.92 2.70
N ARG A 134 15.40 -5.64 1.63
CA ARG A 134 14.03 -5.60 1.08
C ARG A 134 12.98 -6.05 2.09
N PHE A 135 13.26 -7.15 2.80
CA PHE A 135 12.37 -7.65 3.84
C PHE A 135 12.32 -6.70 5.05
N ALA A 136 13.46 -6.12 5.42
CA ALA A 136 13.52 -5.11 6.47
C ALA A 136 12.72 -3.85 6.12
N ILE A 137 12.79 -3.37 4.88
CA ILE A 137 11.98 -2.25 4.37
C ILE A 137 10.48 -2.57 4.52
N SER A 138 10.04 -3.75 4.07
CA SER A 138 8.63 -4.16 4.22
C SER A 138 8.20 -4.21 5.68
N ALA A 139 9.01 -4.79 6.55
CA ALA A 139 8.74 -4.85 7.99
C ALA A 139 8.69 -3.44 8.62
N GLY A 140 9.62 -2.56 8.26
CA GLY A 140 9.68 -1.17 8.73
C GLY A 140 8.45 -0.36 8.33
N ILE A 141 7.99 -0.51 7.08
CA ILE A 141 6.74 0.08 6.60
C ILE A 141 5.55 -0.45 7.42
N GLY A 142 5.51 -1.75 7.72
CA GLY A 142 4.47 -2.34 8.56
C GLY A 142 4.41 -1.73 9.96
N PHE A 143 5.56 -1.60 10.65
CA PHE A 143 5.66 -0.92 11.94
C PHE A 143 5.23 0.55 11.84
N PHE A 144 5.64 1.24 10.80
CA PHE A 144 5.32 2.64 10.57
C PHE A 144 3.80 2.86 10.42
N ILE A 145 3.13 2.03 9.61
CA ILE A 145 1.66 2.08 9.43
C ILE A 145 0.93 1.82 10.76
N ALA A 146 1.36 0.80 11.52
CA ALA A 146 0.79 0.50 12.83
C ALA A 146 0.97 1.68 13.79
N PHE A 147 2.15 2.29 13.82
CA PHE A 147 2.43 3.47 14.65
C PHE A 147 1.54 4.66 14.28
N ILE A 148 1.33 4.93 12.98
CA ILE A 148 0.40 5.96 12.50
C ILE A 148 -1.00 5.70 13.01
N GLY A 149 -1.51 4.47 12.88
CA GLY A 149 -2.82 4.09 13.38
C GLY A 149 -2.99 4.38 14.87
N LEU A 150 -2.03 3.96 15.68
CA LEU A 150 -2.03 4.17 17.13
C LEU A 150 -1.94 5.65 17.52
N LYS A 151 -1.11 6.43 16.82
CA LYS A 151 -0.98 7.88 17.01
C LYS A 151 -2.26 8.62 16.67
N ASN A 152 -2.85 8.36 15.50
CA ASN A 152 -4.05 9.05 15.04
C ASN A 152 -5.27 8.78 15.94
N ALA A 153 -5.31 7.60 16.55
CA ALA A 153 -6.33 7.23 17.53
C ALA A 153 -6.05 7.74 18.95
N GLY A 154 -4.93 8.41 19.18
CA GLY A 154 -4.53 8.89 20.51
C GLY A 154 -4.16 7.79 21.50
N VAL A 155 -3.88 6.57 21.03
CA VAL A 155 -3.35 5.48 21.87
C VAL A 155 -1.88 5.75 22.22
N ILE A 156 -1.13 6.27 21.26
CA ILE A 156 0.24 6.77 21.46
C ILE A 156 0.21 8.29 21.25
N VAL A 157 0.77 9.04 22.18
CA VAL A 157 0.82 10.51 22.13
C VAL A 157 2.24 11.01 22.33
N ALA A 158 2.51 12.24 21.89
CA ALA A 158 3.79 12.89 22.10
C ALA A 158 4.06 13.14 23.59
N ASN A 159 5.32 13.02 24.00
CA ASN A 159 5.78 13.32 25.35
C ASN A 159 7.17 13.97 25.27
N GLU A 160 7.37 15.08 25.97
CA GLU A 160 8.63 15.85 25.90
C GLU A 160 9.83 15.07 26.46
N ALA A 161 9.62 14.21 27.46
CA ALA A 161 10.72 13.47 28.09
C ALA A 161 11.08 12.17 27.38
N THR A 162 10.08 11.48 26.80
CA THR A 162 10.25 10.13 26.22
C THR A 162 9.92 10.07 24.73
N PHE A 163 9.66 11.23 24.09
CA PHE A 163 9.15 11.45 22.73
C PHE A 163 7.74 10.91 22.51
N VAL A 164 7.43 9.71 23.03
CA VAL A 164 6.09 9.09 22.95
C VAL A 164 5.73 8.41 24.27
N THR A 165 4.44 8.40 24.59
CA THR A 165 3.87 7.71 25.75
C THR A 165 2.48 7.18 25.43
N LEU A 166 1.94 6.32 26.32
CA LEU A 166 0.56 5.87 26.23
C LEU A 166 -0.37 7.05 26.51
N GLY A 167 -1.34 7.29 25.62
CA GLY A 167 -2.36 8.32 25.79
C GLY A 167 -3.43 7.93 26.81
N ALA A 168 -4.20 8.92 27.22
CA ALA A 168 -5.39 8.69 28.07
C ALA A 168 -6.46 7.88 27.29
N PHE A 169 -7.19 7.02 27.99
CA PHE A 169 -8.31 6.29 27.41
C PHE A 169 -9.52 7.23 27.22
N THR A 170 -9.61 7.79 26.02
CA THR A 170 -10.77 8.55 25.55
C THR A 170 -11.75 7.61 24.81
N PRO A 171 -12.99 8.02 24.50
CA PRO A 171 -13.88 7.23 23.64
C PRO A 171 -13.23 6.86 22.29
N VAL A 172 -12.42 7.75 21.70
CA VAL A 172 -11.71 7.51 20.44
C VAL A 172 -10.64 6.42 20.59
N SER A 173 -9.74 6.56 21.57
CA SER A 173 -8.69 5.56 21.82
C SER A 173 -9.23 4.22 22.30
N THR A 174 -10.32 4.24 23.08
CA THR A 174 -11.02 3.01 23.48
C THR A 174 -11.61 2.27 22.28
N LEU A 175 -12.28 2.98 21.38
CA LEU A 175 -12.81 2.40 20.14
C LEU A 175 -11.70 1.80 19.27
N ALA A 176 -10.56 2.47 19.17
CA ALA A 176 -9.39 1.98 18.44
C ALA A 176 -8.83 0.68 19.05
N VAL A 177 -8.70 0.62 20.37
CA VAL A 177 -8.24 -0.62 21.06
C VAL A 177 -9.23 -1.77 20.85
N ILE A 178 -10.54 -1.50 20.94
CA ILE A 178 -11.58 -2.49 20.61
C ILE A 178 -11.39 -2.97 19.17
N GLY A 179 -11.16 -2.06 18.23
CA GLY A 179 -10.92 -2.39 16.81
C GLY A 179 -9.70 -3.28 16.59
N ILE A 180 -8.59 -3.02 17.28
CA ILE A 180 -7.38 -3.86 17.20
C ILE A 180 -7.66 -5.28 17.70
N ILE A 181 -8.29 -5.40 18.88
CA ILE A 181 -8.63 -6.71 19.47
C ILE A 181 -9.61 -7.46 18.57
N LEU A 182 -10.69 -6.81 18.15
CA LEU A 182 -11.71 -7.41 17.30
C LEU A 182 -11.14 -7.89 15.97
N SER A 183 -10.33 -7.07 15.32
CA SER A 183 -9.64 -7.45 14.08
C SER A 183 -8.74 -8.67 14.30
N GLY A 184 -7.96 -8.70 15.39
CA GLY A 184 -7.08 -9.82 15.74
C GLY A 184 -7.87 -11.10 15.99
N VAL A 185 -8.98 -11.02 16.72
CA VAL A 185 -9.88 -12.17 16.96
C VAL A 185 -10.47 -12.69 15.67
N LEU A 186 -11.03 -11.82 14.82
CA LEU A 186 -11.64 -12.22 13.55
C LEU A 186 -10.63 -12.87 12.59
N ILE A 187 -9.40 -12.38 12.53
CA ILE A 187 -8.33 -13.01 11.72
C ILE A 187 -7.95 -14.37 12.31
N THR A 188 -7.80 -14.48 13.63
CA THR A 188 -7.48 -15.75 14.30
C THR A 188 -8.56 -16.80 14.05
N LEU A 189 -9.82 -16.38 14.03
CA LEU A 189 -10.97 -17.23 13.68
C LEU A 189 -11.09 -17.48 12.15
N ARG A 190 -10.15 -16.98 11.35
CA ARG A 190 -10.13 -17.11 9.89
C ARG A 190 -11.40 -16.59 9.21
N VAL A 191 -12.01 -15.54 9.77
CA VAL A 191 -13.18 -14.90 9.16
C VAL A 191 -12.75 -14.17 7.89
N ARG A 192 -13.39 -14.50 6.76
CA ARG A 192 -13.14 -13.83 5.48
C ARG A 192 -13.63 -12.39 5.56
N GLY A 193 -12.81 -11.43 5.13
CA GLY A 193 -13.14 -10.01 5.26
C GLY A 193 -13.05 -9.48 6.70
N ALA A 194 -12.26 -10.12 7.58
CA ALA A 194 -12.12 -9.77 8.99
C ALA A 194 -11.92 -8.25 9.22
N LEU A 195 -11.07 -7.61 8.42
CA LEU A 195 -10.80 -6.18 8.52
C LEU A 195 -12.06 -5.34 8.24
N PHE A 196 -12.79 -5.69 7.18
CA PHE A 196 -14.04 -5.01 6.85
C PHE A 196 -15.09 -5.15 7.96
N TYR A 197 -15.33 -6.36 8.46
CA TYR A 197 -16.29 -6.59 9.55
C TYR A 197 -15.87 -5.90 10.85
N SER A 198 -14.57 -5.85 11.14
CA SER A 198 -14.07 -5.12 12.30
C SER A 198 -14.35 -3.62 12.19
N ILE A 199 -14.08 -3.02 11.04
CA ILE A 199 -14.35 -1.61 10.79
C ILE A 199 -15.84 -1.31 10.90
N VAL A 200 -16.71 -2.13 10.30
CA VAL A 200 -18.17 -1.97 10.39
C VAL A 200 -18.64 -2.08 11.83
N ALA A 201 -18.20 -3.11 12.57
CA ALA A 201 -18.54 -3.28 13.97
C ALA A 201 -18.07 -2.10 14.82
N CYS A 202 -16.84 -1.63 14.65
CA CYS A 202 -16.32 -0.46 15.36
C CYS A 202 -17.09 0.81 15.00
N THR A 203 -17.48 0.98 13.73
CA THR A 203 -18.30 2.12 13.32
C THR A 203 -19.66 2.12 14.06
N ILE A 204 -20.29 0.96 14.19
CA ILE A 204 -21.56 0.79 14.95
C ILE A 204 -21.34 1.03 16.45
N ILE A 205 -20.29 0.46 17.04
CA ILE A 205 -19.93 0.66 18.46
C ILE A 205 -19.58 2.15 18.71
N GLY A 206 -19.01 2.83 17.74
CA GLY A 206 -18.67 4.24 17.82
C GLY A 206 -19.88 5.17 17.95
N ILE A 207 -21.10 4.73 17.54
CA ILE A 207 -22.32 5.54 17.64
C ILE A 207 -22.66 5.86 19.11
N PRO A 208 -22.85 4.85 20.00
CA PRO A 208 -23.14 5.14 21.42
C PRO A 208 -21.96 5.79 22.16
N LEU A 209 -20.73 5.66 21.66
CA LEU A 209 -19.55 6.32 22.22
C LEU A 209 -19.42 7.78 21.77
N GLY A 210 -20.30 8.28 20.88
CA GLY A 210 -20.23 9.62 20.30
C GLY A 210 -19.06 9.87 19.33
N VAL A 211 -18.36 8.80 18.93
CA VAL A 211 -17.22 8.88 18.00
C VAL A 211 -17.69 8.84 16.54
N THR A 212 -18.70 8.00 16.25
CA THR A 212 -19.34 7.95 14.93
C THR A 212 -20.56 8.87 14.93
N GLN A 213 -20.50 9.93 14.14
CA GLN A 213 -21.59 10.90 14.02
C GLN A 213 -22.35 10.67 12.72
N ILE A 214 -23.64 10.34 12.83
CA ILE A 214 -24.52 10.20 11.67
C ILE A 214 -25.07 11.58 11.33
N PRO A 215 -24.80 12.15 10.13
CA PRO A 215 -25.33 13.45 9.73
C PRO A 215 -26.86 13.42 9.62
N ASP A 216 -27.51 14.56 9.92
CA ASP A 216 -28.93 14.72 9.66
C ASP A 216 -29.25 14.52 8.18
N GLY A 217 -30.28 13.75 7.88
CA GLY A 217 -30.64 13.41 6.48
C GLY A 217 -29.71 12.41 5.81
N PHE A 218 -28.98 11.60 6.59
CA PHE A 218 -28.10 10.57 6.06
C PHE A 218 -28.83 9.63 5.08
N THR A 219 -28.24 9.48 3.89
CA THR A 219 -28.68 8.50 2.88
C THR A 219 -27.53 7.54 2.60
N PRO A 220 -27.75 6.22 2.72
CA PRO A 220 -26.67 5.21 2.54
C PRO A 220 -26.18 5.14 1.08
N VAL A 221 -26.95 5.63 0.14
CA VAL A 221 -26.63 5.65 -1.30
C VAL A 221 -26.68 7.08 -1.81
N SER A 222 -25.66 7.49 -2.55
CA SER A 222 -25.58 8.81 -3.19
C SER A 222 -24.91 8.71 -4.55
N MET A 223 -25.04 9.77 -5.36
CA MET A 223 -24.19 9.90 -6.55
C MET A 223 -22.71 10.02 -6.10
N PRO A 224 -21.77 9.51 -6.92
CA PRO A 224 -20.33 9.64 -6.63
C PRO A 224 -19.94 11.10 -6.37
N LYS A 225 -19.05 11.32 -5.39
CA LYS A 225 -18.53 12.65 -5.12
C LYS A 225 -17.69 13.14 -6.30
N SER A 226 -17.73 14.47 -6.55
CA SER A 226 -16.97 15.07 -7.66
C SER A 226 -15.46 14.86 -7.48
N LEU A 227 -14.77 14.51 -8.57
CA LEU A 227 -13.30 14.48 -8.62
C LEU A 227 -12.66 15.85 -8.83
N ALA A 228 -13.43 16.88 -9.20
CA ALA A 228 -12.91 18.19 -9.57
C ALA A 228 -11.88 18.79 -8.58
N PRO A 229 -12.02 18.60 -7.25
CA PRO A 229 -11.03 19.13 -6.31
C PRO A 229 -9.63 18.52 -6.43
N THR A 230 -9.51 17.30 -6.95
CA THR A 230 -8.24 16.53 -6.98
C THR A 230 -7.79 16.15 -8.39
N PHE A 231 -8.68 16.22 -9.38
CA PHE A 231 -8.41 15.79 -10.75
C PHE A 231 -7.38 16.67 -11.45
N LEU A 232 -6.30 16.07 -11.95
CA LEU A 232 -5.18 16.73 -12.66
C LEU A 232 -4.53 17.90 -11.87
N GLN A 233 -4.61 17.88 -10.55
CA GLN A 233 -4.03 18.91 -9.68
C GLN A 233 -2.54 18.63 -9.46
N PHE A 234 -1.70 18.96 -10.46
CA PHE A 234 -0.27 18.72 -10.40
C PHE A 234 0.54 20.00 -10.25
N ASP A 235 1.53 20.01 -9.36
CA ASP A 235 2.58 21.01 -9.29
C ASP A 235 3.92 20.41 -9.72
N PHE A 236 4.22 20.46 -11.01
CA PHE A 236 5.49 19.98 -11.57
C PHE A 236 6.69 20.86 -11.24
N LYS A 237 6.48 22.13 -10.85
CA LYS A 237 7.60 23.03 -10.53
C LYS A 237 8.35 22.57 -9.28
N ALA A 238 7.63 22.00 -8.33
CA ALA A 238 8.21 21.46 -7.11
C ALA A 238 9.11 20.23 -7.34
N LEU A 239 9.04 19.58 -8.52
CA LEU A 239 9.86 18.41 -8.83
C LEU A 239 11.31 18.75 -9.22
N LEU A 240 11.62 20.03 -9.47
CA LEU A 240 12.92 20.47 -9.99
C LEU A 240 13.98 20.63 -8.88
N ASN A 241 13.99 19.74 -7.89
CA ASN A 241 15.01 19.72 -6.85
C ASN A 241 15.50 18.28 -6.58
N MET A 242 16.68 18.16 -5.97
CA MET A 242 17.33 16.87 -5.73
C MET A 242 16.54 16.01 -4.72
N ASP A 243 15.93 16.61 -3.70
CA ASP A 243 15.16 15.88 -2.70
C ASP A 243 13.93 15.21 -3.32
N MET A 244 13.26 15.91 -4.25
CA MET A 244 12.11 15.33 -4.94
C MET A 244 12.54 14.24 -5.94
N ALA A 245 13.69 14.39 -6.60
CA ALA A 245 14.24 13.33 -7.45
C ALA A 245 14.54 12.05 -6.66
N LEU A 246 15.13 12.16 -5.48
CA LEU A 246 15.36 11.03 -4.56
C LEU A 246 14.05 10.46 -4.03
N THR A 247 13.08 11.29 -3.77
CA THR A 247 11.72 10.90 -3.38
C THR A 247 11.03 10.08 -4.45
N ILE A 248 11.04 10.54 -5.71
CA ILE A 248 10.48 9.79 -6.85
C ILE A 248 11.19 8.45 -7.01
N PHE A 249 12.51 8.43 -6.87
CA PHE A 249 13.27 7.17 -6.87
C PHE A 249 12.81 6.22 -5.76
N ALA A 250 12.59 6.73 -4.55
CA ALA A 250 12.09 5.93 -3.42
C ALA A 250 10.67 5.39 -3.69
N LEU A 251 9.78 6.21 -4.28
CA LEU A 251 8.43 5.79 -4.67
C LEU A 251 8.47 4.65 -5.69
N VAL A 252 9.19 4.82 -6.80
CA VAL A 252 9.38 3.77 -7.83
C VAL A 252 9.88 2.47 -7.20
N PHE A 253 10.80 2.59 -6.26
CA PHE A 253 11.38 1.46 -5.56
C PHE A 253 10.36 0.72 -4.69
N MET A 254 9.65 1.46 -3.84
CA MET A 254 8.62 0.90 -2.96
C MET A 254 7.51 0.21 -3.77
N ASP A 255 7.08 0.81 -4.86
CA ASP A 255 6.04 0.27 -5.73
C ASP A 255 6.47 -1.04 -6.40
N ILE A 256 7.66 -1.07 -7.02
CA ILE A 256 8.20 -2.28 -7.64
C ILE A 256 8.25 -3.44 -6.65
N PHE A 257 8.77 -3.21 -5.43
CA PHE A 257 8.91 -4.28 -4.44
C PHE A 257 7.58 -4.75 -3.88
N ASN A 258 6.65 -3.82 -3.64
CA ASN A 258 5.33 -4.16 -3.15
C ASN A 258 4.58 -5.05 -4.16
N THR A 259 4.56 -4.63 -5.43
CA THR A 259 3.86 -5.36 -6.49
C THR A 259 4.52 -6.70 -6.81
N VAL A 260 5.86 -6.75 -6.98
CA VAL A 260 6.56 -8.02 -7.25
C VAL A 260 6.42 -8.98 -6.07
N GLY A 261 6.59 -8.49 -4.85
CA GLY A 261 6.46 -9.30 -3.64
C GLY A 261 5.07 -9.91 -3.51
N THR A 262 4.04 -9.12 -3.77
CA THR A 262 2.64 -9.57 -3.74
C THR A 262 2.34 -10.60 -4.81
N LEU A 263 2.74 -10.34 -6.07
CA LEU A 263 2.49 -11.24 -7.20
C LEU A 263 3.17 -12.60 -6.97
N ILE A 264 4.45 -12.61 -6.59
CA ILE A 264 5.20 -13.83 -6.33
C ILE A 264 4.65 -14.56 -5.09
N GLY A 265 4.44 -13.84 -3.99
CA GLY A 265 4.00 -14.44 -2.73
C GLY A 265 2.64 -15.12 -2.82
N ALA A 266 1.67 -14.49 -3.49
CA ALA A 266 0.34 -15.06 -3.66
C ALA A 266 0.27 -16.15 -4.75
N ALA A 267 1.13 -16.07 -5.78
CA ALA A 267 1.20 -17.08 -6.84
C ALA A 267 1.97 -18.35 -6.42
N ALA A 268 2.88 -18.25 -5.46
CA ALA A 268 3.84 -19.30 -5.10
C ALA A 268 3.23 -20.66 -4.75
N LYS A 269 1.97 -20.68 -4.32
CA LYS A 269 1.24 -21.91 -3.94
C LYS A 269 0.18 -22.32 -4.98
N THR A 270 0.28 -21.83 -6.21
CA THR A 270 -0.76 -22.00 -7.24
C THR A 270 -0.17 -22.37 -8.59
N GLU A 271 -1.02 -22.81 -9.54
CA GLU A 271 -0.65 -23.09 -10.93
C GLU A 271 -0.35 -21.82 -11.76
N MET A 272 -0.33 -20.64 -11.15
CA MET A 272 -0.01 -19.38 -11.82
C MET A 272 1.48 -19.19 -12.05
N MET A 273 2.32 -20.03 -11.46
CA MET A 273 3.76 -20.03 -11.74
C MET A 273 4.09 -20.92 -12.93
N ASP A 274 5.12 -20.53 -13.68
CA ASP A 274 5.71 -21.36 -14.73
C ASP A 274 6.72 -22.38 -14.14
N GLU A 275 7.23 -23.28 -14.97
CA GLU A 275 8.21 -24.31 -14.56
C GLU A 275 9.54 -23.70 -14.04
N LYS A 276 9.80 -22.43 -14.32
CA LYS A 276 11.00 -21.70 -13.88
C LYS A 276 10.76 -20.91 -12.59
N GLY A 277 9.55 -21.01 -12.01
CA GLY A 277 9.18 -20.28 -10.81
C GLY A 277 8.83 -18.80 -11.02
N ASN A 278 8.48 -18.39 -12.25
CA ASN A 278 8.00 -17.04 -12.52
C ASN A 278 6.47 -17.02 -12.60
N VAL A 279 5.87 -15.91 -12.20
CA VAL A 279 4.43 -15.70 -12.36
C VAL A 279 4.11 -15.48 -13.84
N LYS A 280 3.14 -16.23 -14.36
CA LYS A 280 2.68 -16.07 -15.76
C LYS A 280 2.18 -14.65 -15.97
N ASN A 281 2.49 -14.05 -17.13
CA ASN A 281 2.08 -12.68 -17.49
C ASN A 281 2.48 -11.61 -16.46
N ILE A 282 3.59 -11.79 -15.74
CA ILE A 282 4.07 -10.83 -14.73
C ILE A 282 4.38 -9.47 -15.34
N LYS A 283 4.88 -9.44 -16.58
CA LYS A 283 5.17 -8.18 -17.30
C LYS A 283 3.90 -7.37 -17.53
N GLU A 284 2.83 -8.03 -17.96
CA GLU A 284 1.52 -7.43 -18.20
C GLU A 284 0.88 -6.95 -16.88
N ALA A 285 1.05 -7.72 -15.79
CA ALA A 285 0.58 -7.34 -14.47
C ALA A 285 1.26 -6.06 -13.96
N MET A 286 2.57 -5.96 -14.15
CA MET A 286 3.31 -4.77 -13.74
C MET A 286 3.11 -3.57 -14.67
N LEU A 287 2.81 -3.80 -15.95
CA LEU A 287 2.37 -2.69 -16.82
C LEU A 287 1.00 -2.16 -16.38
N ALA A 288 0.08 -3.05 -16.02
CA ALA A 288 -1.22 -2.66 -15.47
C ALA A 288 -1.06 -1.83 -14.19
N ASP A 289 -0.15 -2.22 -13.30
CA ASP A 289 0.19 -1.54 -12.06
C ASP A 289 0.74 -0.13 -12.30
N ALA A 290 1.72 0.01 -13.20
CA ALA A 290 2.31 1.28 -13.56
C ALA A 290 1.30 2.26 -14.20
N VAL A 291 0.43 1.75 -15.07
CA VAL A 291 -0.66 2.54 -15.67
C VAL A 291 -1.68 2.94 -14.61
N ALA A 292 -2.03 2.02 -13.68
CA ALA A 292 -2.97 2.31 -12.60
C ALA A 292 -2.44 3.38 -11.64
N THR A 293 -1.13 3.39 -11.34
CA THR A 293 -0.46 4.43 -10.57
C THR A 293 -0.61 5.80 -11.26
N SER A 294 -0.32 5.88 -12.56
CA SER A 294 -0.48 7.13 -13.32
C SER A 294 -1.95 7.59 -13.33
N VAL A 295 -2.90 6.68 -13.53
CA VAL A 295 -4.35 6.98 -13.48
C VAL A 295 -4.76 7.42 -12.08
N GLY A 296 -4.26 6.77 -11.03
CA GLY A 296 -4.50 7.14 -9.64
C GLY A 296 -4.09 8.58 -9.34
N ALA A 297 -2.87 8.96 -9.74
CA ALA A 297 -2.37 10.33 -9.61
C ALA A 297 -3.24 11.35 -10.37
N VAL A 298 -3.66 11.02 -11.60
CA VAL A 298 -4.59 11.86 -12.39
C VAL A 298 -5.92 12.05 -11.68
N CYS A 299 -6.48 11.01 -11.08
CA CYS A 299 -7.73 11.09 -10.31
C CYS A 299 -7.56 11.81 -8.97
N GLY A 300 -6.35 11.89 -8.42
CA GLY A 300 -6.07 12.54 -7.15
C GLY A 300 -5.96 11.55 -5.99
N THR A 301 -5.29 10.43 -6.20
CA THR A 301 -4.87 9.50 -5.15
C THR A 301 -3.39 9.14 -5.31
N SER A 302 -2.82 8.50 -4.31
CA SER A 302 -1.43 8.05 -4.33
C SER A 302 -1.22 6.82 -5.21
N THR A 303 -0.01 6.28 -5.22
CA THR A 303 0.42 5.10 -5.99
C THR A 303 -0.54 3.92 -5.82
N VAL A 304 -1.04 3.40 -6.92
CA VAL A 304 -1.94 2.24 -6.99
C VAL A 304 -1.13 0.98 -7.25
N THR A 305 -1.18 0.01 -6.35
CA THR A 305 -0.38 -1.22 -6.42
C THR A 305 -1.22 -2.48 -6.31
N THR A 306 -0.62 -3.62 -6.62
CA THR A 306 -1.26 -4.93 -6.44
C THR A 306 -1.34 -5.30 -4.95
N PHE A 307 -2.53 -5.65 -4.49
CA PHE A 307 -2.84 -5.92 -3.08
C PHE A 307 -2.64 -7.38 -2.71
N VAL A 308 -1.96 -7.61 -1.57
CA VAL A 308 -1.71 -8.96 -1.00
C VAL A 308 -3.00 -9.66 -0.58
N GLU A 309 -4.04 -8.92 -0.25
CA GLU A 309 -5.39 -9.40 0.06
C GLU A 309 -6.03 -10.18 -1.10
N SER A 310 -5.55 -10.00 -2.32
CA SER A 310 -5.91 -10.86 -3.47
C SER A 310 -5.67 -12.34 -3.19
N GLY A 311 -4.72 -12.64 -2.31
CA GLY A 311 -4.46 -13.99 -1.81
C GLY A 311 -5.68 -14.66 -1.18
N ALA A 312 -6.61 -13.90 -0.60
CA ALA A 312 -7.84 -14.44 -0.04
C ALA A 312 -8.78 -14.99 -1.14
N GLY A 313 -8.97 -14.23 -2.22
CA GLY A 313 -9.74 -14.71 -3.37
C GLY A 313 -9.06 -15.87 -4.10
N ILE A 314 -7.73 -15.84 -4.19
CA ILE A 314 -6.93 -16.94 -4.75
C ILE A 314 -7.11 -18.22 -3.91
N ALA A 315 -7.15 -18.11 -2.59
CA ALA A 315 -7.42 -19.22 -1.68
C ALA A 315 -8.85 -19.80 -1.84
N GLU A 316 -9.83 -18.97 -2.25
CA GLU A 316 -11.19 -19.40 -2.59
C GLU A 316 -11.29 -20.12 -3.94
N GLY A 317 -10.21 -20.15 -4.70
CA GLY A 317 -10.18 -20.79 -6.02
C GLY A 317 -10.19 -19.83 -7.20
N GLY A 318 -10.05 -18.52 -7.00
CA GLY A 318 -9.83 -17.54 -8.06
C GLY A 318 -8.54 -17.83 -8.82
N ARG A 319 -8.60 -17.92 -10.14
CA ARG A 319 -7.45 -18.31 -10.98
C ARG A 319 -7.29 -17.45 -12.22
N THR A 320 -8.30 -16.69 -12.58
CA THR A 320 -8.35 -15.96 -13.85
C THR A 320 -8.64 -14.47 -13.63
N GLY A 321 -8.52 -13.66 -14.68
CA GLY A 321 -8.94 -12.27 -14.65
C GLY A 321 -10.44 -12.07 -14.39
N MET A 322 -11.28 -13.13 -14.39
CA MET A 322 -12.67 -13.03 -14.02
C MET A 322 -12.86 -12.66 -12.54
N THR A 323 -11.99 -13.18 -11.67
CA THR A 323 -11.92 -12.77 -10.24
C THR A 323 -11.63 -11.28 -10.13
N ALA A 324 -10.60 -10.78 -10.82
CA ALA A 324 -10.24 -9.36 -10.83
C ALA A 324 -11.38 -8.50 -11.43
N PHE A 325 -12.00 -8.95 -12.53
CA PHE A 325 -13.15 -8.27 -13.12
C PHE A 325 -14.32 -8.13 -12.12
N SER A 326 -14.63 -9.21 -11.39
CA SER A 326 -15.68 -9.18 -10.35
C SER A 326 -15.34 -8.17 -9.24
N THR A 327 -14.10 -8.15 -8.77
CA THR A 327 -13.63 -7.19 -7.76
C THR A 327 -13.74 -5.75 -8.26
N SER A 328 -13.37 -5.49 -9.53
CA SER A 328 -13.46 -4.16 -10.13
C SER A 328 -14.92 -3.65 -10.19
N VAL A 329 -15.86 -4.51 -10.58
CA VAL A 329 -17.29 -4.16 -10.59
C VAL A 329 -17.77 -3.76 -9.19
N LEU A 330 -17.31 -4.45 -8.14
CA LEU A 330 -17.65 -4.11 -6.76
C LEU A 330 -17.07 -2.75 -6.33
N PHE A 331 -15.87 -2.37 -6.78
CA PHE A 331 -15.34 -1.01 -6.58
C PHE A 331 -16.18 0.06 -7.28
N ILE A 332 -16.70 -0.22 -8.47
CA ILE A 332 -17.62 0.70 -9.17
C ILE A 332 -18.94 0.84 -8.38
N ILE A 333 -19.48 -0.26 -7.85
CA ILE A 333 -20.68 -0.22 -7.00
C ILE A 333 -20.40 0.59 -5.72
N ALA A 334 -19.22 0.46 -5.12
CA ALA A 334 -18.82 1.18 -3.92
C ALA A 334 -18.81 2.71 -4.11
N LEU A 335 -18.65 3.23 -5.34
CA LEU A 335 -18.77 4.66 -5.63
C LEU A 335 -20.12 5.24 -5.18
N PHE A 336 -21.18 4.47 -5.31
CA PHE A 336 -22.53 4.88 -4.91
C PHE A 336 -22.77 4.69 -3.40
N LEU A 337 -21.92 3.94 -2.71
CA LEU A 337 -21.96 3.70 -1.29
C LEU A 337 -21.03 4.64 -0.49
N ALA A 338 -20.56 5.71 -1.14
CA ALA A 338 -19.65 6.70 -0.53
C ALA A 338 -20.11 7.18 0.86
N PRO A 339 -21.39 7.51 1.13
CA PRO A 339 -21.81 7.95 2.46
C PRO A 339 -21.54 6.92 3.56
N LEU A 340 -21.68 5.63 3.27
CA LEU A 340 -21.40 4.57 4.24
C LEU A 340 -19.91 4.50 4.61
N PHE A 341 -19.02 4.61 3.61
CA PHE A 341 -17.57 4.56 3.85
C PHE A 341 -17.05 5.85 4.50
N LEU A 342 -17.60 7.01 4.12
CA LEU A 342 -17.20 8.31 4.69
C LEU A 342 -17.72 8.52 6.12
N LEU A 343 -18.70 7.74 6.55
CA LEU A 343 -19.21 7.70 7.93
C LEU A 343 -18.21 7.02 8.89
N ILE A 344 -17.33 6.18 8.38
CA ILE A 344 -16.36 5.41 9.18
C ILE A 344 -15.40 6.40 9.86
N PRO A 345 -15.34 6.42 11.22
CA PRO A 345 -14.39 7.27 11.92
C PRO A 345 -12.98 6.68 11.83
N SER A 346 -11.95 7.52 11.85
CA SER A 346 -10.54 7.09 11.79
C SER A 346 -10.15 6.14 12.94
N ALA A 347 -10.79 6.24 14.10
CA ALA A 347 -10.60 5.29 15.19
C ALA A 347 -11.02 3.86 14.82
N ALA A 348 -12.05 3.69 14.00
CA ALA A 348 -12.49 2.37 13.55
C ALA A 348 -11.52 1.73 12.54
N THR A 349 -10.74 2.53 11.82
CA THR A 349 -9.75 2.03 10.85
C THR A 349 -8.41 1.64 11.51
N THR A 350 -8.16 2.05 12.75
CA THR A 350 -6.91 1.77 13.48
C THR A 350 -6.61 0.28 13.57
N GLY A 351 -7.64 -0.55 13.83
CA GLY A 351 -7.48 -2.01 13.86
C GLY A 351 -6.95 -2.58 12.55
N ALA A 352 -7.44 -2.07 11.41
CA ALA A 352 -6.96 -2.48 10.10
C ALA A 352 -5.50 -2.04 9.86
N LEU A 353 -5.15 -0.80 10.23
CA LEU A 353 -3.77 -0.29 10.09
C LEU A 353 -2.78 -1.11 10.91
N VAL A 354 -3.11 -1.42 12.16
CA VAL A 354 -2.25 -2.24 13.03
C VAL A 354 -2.09 -3.65 12.46
N LEU A 355 -3.17 -4.27 11.97
CA LEU A 355 -3.09 -5.62 11.42
C LEU A 355 -2.36 -5.69 10.07
N VAL A 356 -2.54 -4.71 9.20
CA VAL A 356 -1.71 -4.59 7.98
C VAL A 356 -0.24 -4.49 8.39
N GLY A 357 0.05 -3.71 9.43
CA GLY A 357 1.39 -3.65 10.02
C GLY A 357 1.92 -5.01 10.45
N VAL A 358 1.11 -5.81 11.15
CA VAL A 358 1.47 -7.19 11.57
C VAL A 358 1.73 -8.10 10.37
N LEU A 359 0.90 -8.04 9.34
CA LEU A 359 1.07 -8.84 8.12
C LEU A 359 2.37 -8.49 7.39
N MET A 360 2.70 -7.21 7.28
CA MET A 360 3.95 -6.74 6.67
C MET A 360 5.17 -7.07 7.53
N LEU A 361 5.02 -7.01 8.86
CA LEU A 361 6.08 -7.38 9.81
C LEU A 361 6.51 -8.83 9.66
N SER A 362 5.63 -9.73 9.20
CA SER A 362 5.98 -11.14 8.99
C SER A 362 7.19 -11.33 8.06
N SER A 363 7.47 -10.36 7.18
CA SER A 363 8.65 -10.38 6.30
C SER A 363 9.99 -10.34 7.07
N ILE A 364 10.00 -9.91 8.34
CA ILE A 364 11.21 -9.92 9.17
C ILE A 364 11.77 -11.32 9.40
N GLN A 365 10.93 -12.36 9.31
CA GLN A 365 11.34 -13.76 9.45
C GLN A 365 12.26 -14.22 8.32
N GLU A 366 12.24 -13.54 7.19
CA GLU A 366 13.08 -13.82 6.03
C GLU A 366 14.44 -13.10 6.10
N VAL A 367 14.65 -12.24 7.11
CA VAL A 367 15.91 -11.55 7.33
C VAL A 367 16.85 -12.47 8.08
N ASP A 368 18.06 -12.63 7.57
CA ASP A 368 19.12 -13.35 8.30
C ASP A 368 19.65 -12.46 9.45
N LEU A 369 19.17 -12.72 10.64
CA LEU A 369 19.58 -12.03 11.85
C LEU A 369 20.84 -12.64 12.49
N THR A 370 21.37 -13.75 11.95
CA THR A 370 22.58 -14.41 12.47
C THR A 370 23.85 -13.76 11.91
N ASP A 371 23.80 -13.24 10.69
CA ASP A 371 24.87 -12.45 10.10
C ASP A 371 24.69 -10.96 10.45
N MET A 372 25.58 -10.45 11.33
CA MET A 372 25.54 -9.04 11.76
C MET A 372 25.73 -8.05 10.61
N SER A 373 26.37 -8.45 9.51
CA SER A 373 26.50 -7.58 8.33
C SER A 373 25.19 -7.39 7.57
N GLU A 374 24.20 -8.26 7.80
CA GLU A 374 22.85 -8.19 7.28
C GLU A 374 21.86 -7.67 8.34
N ALA A 375 22.00 -8.17 9.58
CA ALA A 375 21.11 -7.87 10.69
C ALA A 375 21.15 -6.39 11.09
N LEU A 376 22.34 -5.79 11.23
CA LEU A 376 22.50 -4.41 11.66
C LEU A 376 21.88 -3.40 10.68
N PRO A 377 22.14 -3.44 9.38
CA PRO A 377 21.47 -2.56 8.42
C PRO A 377 19.95 -2.75 8.39
N SER A 378 19.48 -3.99 8.51
CA SER A 378 18.06 -4.31 8.56
C SER A 378 17.38 -3.70 9.79
N PHE A 379 18.02 -3.82 10.96
CA PHE A 379 17.55 -3.22 12.20
C PHE A 379 17.52 -1.69 12.13
N ILE A 380 18.59 -1.05 11.61
CA ILE A 380 18.66 0.40 11.41
C ILE A 380 17.51 0.86 10.52
N THR A 381 17.25 0.15 9.41
CA THR A 381 16.15 0.45 8.49
C THR A 381 14.80 0.50 9.21
N VAL A 382 14.45 -0.57 9.91
CA VAL A 382 13.15 -0.68 10.62
C VAL A 382 13.03 0.37 11.71
N LEU A 383 14.06 0.51 12.54
CA LEU A 383 14.05 1.41 13.68
C LEU A 383 13.93 2.88 13.25
N THR A 384 14.72 3.29 12.27
CA THR A 384 14.75 4.69 11.85
C THR A 384 13.47 5.10 11.11
N MET A 385 12.85 4.23 10.33
CA MET A 385 11.54 4.52 9.69
C MET A 385 10.51 4.97 10.72
N VAL A 386 10.42 4.29 11.84
CA VAL A 386 9.43 4.58 12.89
C VAL A 386 9.84 5.81 13.71
N LEU A 387 11.09 5.85 14.17
CA LEU A 387 11.54 6.90 15.09
C LEU A 387 11.68 8.27 14.42
N THR A 388 12.06 8.32 13.14
CA THR A 388 12.13 9.58 12.39
C THR A 388 10.78 9.98 11.75
N TYR A 389 9.77 9.12 11.88
CA TYR A 389 8.48 9.29 11.20
C TYR A 389 8.63 9.45 9.68
N ASN A 390 9.63 8.79 9.09
CA ASN A 390 10.02 8.96 7.69
C ASN A 390 10.56 7.66 7.09
N ILE A 391 9.80 7.08 6.14
CA ILE A 391 10.17 5.83 5.45
C ILE A 391 11.46 6.03 4.62
N ALA A 392 11.59 7.17 3.93
CA ALA A 392 12.73 7.43 3.06
C ALA A 392 14.04 7.52 3.85
N GLU A 393 14.02 8.17 5.02
CA GLU A 393 15.19 8.25 5.90
C GLU A 393 15.61 6.86 6.39
N GLY A 394 14.63 6.03 6.79
CA GLY A 394 14.92 4.65 7.19
C GLY A 394 15.54 3.82 6.07
N MET A 395 15.02 3.94 4.83
CA MET A 395 15.62 3.29 3.67
C MET A 395 17.03 3.81 3.37
N ALA A 396 17.23 5.14 3.40
CA ALA A 396 18.52 5.76 3.13
C ALA A 396 19.59 5.31 4.12
N LEU A 397 19.29 5.39 5.43
CA LEU A 397 20.20 4.95 6.48
C LEU A 397 20.46 3.44 6.44
N GLY A 398 19.47 2.64 6.07
CA GLY A 398 19.63 1.21 5.84
C GLY A 398 20.58 0.89 4.70
N LEU A 399 20.43 1.54 3.54
CA LEU A 399 21.30 1.35 2.37
C LEU A 399 22.75 1.80 2.66
N ILE A 400 22.92 2.97 3.31
CA ILE A 400 24.22 3.49 3.69
C ILE A 400 24.89 2.53 4.68
N SER A 401 24.20 2.12 5.75
CA SER A 401 24.76 1.22 6.77
C SER A 401 25.12 -0.14 6.18
N TYR A 402 24.30 -0.70 5.30
CA TYR A 402 24.62 -1.94 4.60
C TYR A 402 25.92 -1.81 3.81
N THR A 403 26.02 -0.77 3.00
CA THR A 403 27.19 -0.54 2.14
C THR A 403 28.47 -0.36 3.00
N LEU A 404 28.40 0.43 4.06
CA LEU A 404 29.54 0.68 4.94
C LEU A 404 29.94 -0.57 5.71
N VAL A 405 28.99 -1.31 6.31
CA VAL A 405 29.28 -2.54 7.04
C VAL A 405 29.93 -3.59 6.14
N LYS A 406 29.39 -3.83 4.94
CA LYS A 406 29.98 -4.76 3.97
C LYS A 406 31.37 -4.31 3.50
N LEU A 407 31.57 -3.01 3.30
CA LEU A 407 32.89 -2.46 2.90
C LEU A 407 33.95 -2.69 3.99
N PHE A 408 33.65 -2.31 5.24
CA PHE A 408 34.60 -2.39 6.33
C PHE A 408 34.79 -3.79 6.91
N SER A 409 33.80 -4.70 6.71
CA SER A 409 33.95 -6.12 7.10
C SER A 409 34.70 -6.97 6.06
N GLY A 410 35.20 -6.37 4.98
CA GLY A 410 35.91 -7.10 3.92
C GLY A 410 34.99 -7.81 2.93
N GLN A 411 33.68 -7.65 3.04
CA GLN A 411 32.67 -8.28 2.17
C GLN A 411 32.27 -7.36 0.98
N TRP A 412 33.11 -6.43 0.59
CA TRP A 412 32.85 -5.39 -0.41
C TRP A 412 32.41 -5.93 -1.78
N ARG A 413 32.77 -7.18 -2.13
CA ARG A 413 32.38 -7.85 -3.38
C ARG A 413 30.88 -8.24 -3.42
N GLN A 414 30.21 -8.28 -2.27
CA GLN A 414 28.77 -8.58 -2.19
C GLN A 414 27.89 -7.35 -2.51
N VAL A 415 28.49 -6.16 -2.51
CA VAL A 415 27.79 -4.90 -2.82
C VAL A 415 27.96 -4.61 -4.30
N ASN A 416 26.85 -4.44 -5.02
CA ASN A 416 26.90 -4.07 -6.43
C ASN A 416 27.24 -2.59 -6.62
N LEU A 417 27.78 -2.24 -7.82
CA LEU A 417 28.21 -0.89 -8.13
C LEU A 417 27.08 0.15 -7.98
N THR A 418 25.86 -0.21 -8.39
CA THR A 418 24.68 0.66 -8.27
C THR A 418 24.41 1.06 -6.83
N LEU A 419 24.52 0.08 -5.90
CA LEU A 419 24.31 0.34 -4.49
C LEU A 419 25.38 1.23 -3.88
N TYR A 420 26.65 1.10 -4.32
CA TYR A 420 27.72 2.04 -3.95
C TYR A 420 27.41 3.46 -4.39
N ILE A 421 26.97 3.64 -5.64
CA ILE A 421 26.61 4.97 -6.18
C ILE A 421 25.45 5.57 -5.40
N VAL A 422 24.37 4.82 -5.19
CA VAL A 422 23.19 5.28 -4.43
C VAL A 422 23.57 5.64 -3.00
N SER A 423 24.33 4.80 -2.31
CA SER A 423 24.75 5.06 -0.93
C SER A 423 25.67 6.27 -0.84
N ALA A 424 26.55 6.48 -1.81
CA ALA A 424 27.41 7.66 -1.86
C ALA A 424 26.60 8.95 -2.09
N LEU A 425 25.61 8.92 -2.99
CA LEU A 425 24.71 10.07 -3.23
C LEU A 425 23.88 10.40 -1.98
N LEU A 426 23.33 9.37 -1.30
CA LEU A 426 22.59 9.55 -0.06
C LEU A 426 23.46 10.09 1.06
N LEU A 427 24.70 9.60 1.19
CA LEU A 427 25.65 10.10 2.17
C LEU A 427 26.04 11.55 1.89
N LEU A 428 26.28 11.89 0.60
CA LEU A 428 26.57 13.25 0.18
C LEU A 428 25.41 14.21 0.53
N ARG A 429 24.16 13.78 0.33
CA ARG A 429 22.98 14.55 0.76
C ARG A 429 23.05 14.90 2.25
N TYR A 430 23.36 13.94 3.13
CA TYR A 430 23.46 14.20 4.58
C TYR A 430 24.64 15.08 4.98
N ILE A 431 25.72 15.10 4.19
CA ILE A 431 26.86 15.96 4.45
C ILE A 431 26.59 17.41 4.00
N LEU A 432 25.77 17.59 2.98
CA LEU A 432 25.44 18.89 2.40
C LEU A 432 24.22 19.57 3.04
N MET A 433 23.40 18.83 3.82
CA MET A 433 22.35 19.38 4.68
C MET A 433 22.95 20.00 5.93
#